data_79082c7a783b2639326b06d41fd1b7bb
#
_entry.id   79082c7a783b2639326b06d41fd1b7bb
#
_cell.length_a   1.000
_cell.length_b   1.000
_cell.length_c   1.000
_cell.angle_alpha   90.00
_cell.angle_beta   90.00
_cell.angle_gamma   90.00
#
_symmetry.space_group_name_H-M   'P 1'
#
loop_
_entity.id
_entity.type
_entity.pdbx_description
1 polymer ?
#
loop_
_entity_poly.entity_id
_entity_poly.type
_entity_poly.pdbx_seq_one_letter_code
_entity_poly.pdbx_strand_id
1 'polypeptide(L)'
;IEADMTLLLTPEQAADLPVDDINAKINEAFYYDEYEWQRQSNIRITYKDNAKGIHKVLYKCPSCMTEYRMTSYGTTIECTHCGKKWELTEYGELKAHDGITEFSRPSLWYEFEREEVRKEIEAGTYFFEDEVIVDSLPNSRGFIRLGKGMLRHDMNGFTLKGTFDGEQFELRKEPLTMYSCHIEFDYNKTGDCIDLSTLSDTYYLYPQGQRFSVTKI
;
A
#
# COMPACT_ATOMS: atom_id res chain seq x y z
N ILE A 1 17.51 -14.71 -10.30
CA ILE A 1 17.84 -13.40 -9.68
C ILE A 1 19.13 -12.96 -10.34
N GLU A 2 19.10 -11.82 -10.99
CA GLU A 2 20.28 -11.14 -11.51
C GLU A 2 20.63 -10.00 -10.56
N ALA A 3 21.90 -9.75 -10.35
CA ALA A 3 22.37 -8.68 -9.50
C ALA A 3 23.64 -8.09 -10.11
N ASP A 4 23.61 -6.78 -10.33
CA ASP A 4 24.76 -6.01 -10.80
C ASP A 4 25.32 -5.19 -9.65
N MET A 5 26.67 -5.12 -9.58
CA MET A 5 27.36 -4.29 -8.60
C MET A 5 28.17 -3.22 -9.32
N THR A 6 27.86 -1.97 -9.02
CA THR A 6 28.54 -0.81 -9.61
C THR A 6 29.06 0.10 -8.52
N LEU A 7 30.33 0.53 -8.66
CA LEU A 7 30.92 1.55 -7.79
C LEU A 7 30.36 2.92 -8.17
N LEU A 8 29.59 3.55 -7.29
CA LEU A 8 29.00 4.87 -7.53
C LEU A 8 30.00 6.01 -7.32
N LEU A 9 30.80 5.91 -6.29
CA LEU A 9 31.79 6.94 -5.90
C LEU A 9 33.05 6.27 -5.33
N THR A 10 34.21 6.81 -5.65
CA THR A 10 35.43 6.45 -4.92
C THR A 10 35.44 7.16 -3.56
N PRO A 11 36.29 6.73 -2.58
CA PRO A 11 36.43 7.41 -1.31
C PRO A 11 36.77 8.89 -1.45
N GLU A 12 37.64 9.24 -2.41
CA GLU A 12 38.05 10.60 -2.71
C GLU A 12 36.87 11.43 -3.23
N GLN A 13 36.13 10.89 -4.19
CA GLN A 13 34.92 11.54 -4.73
C GLN A 13 33.88 11.77 -3.65
N ALA A 14 33.65 10.79 -2.75
CA ALA A 14 32.70 10.92 -1.64
C ALA A 14 33.14 11.98 -0.61
N ALA A 15 34.46 12.21 -0.45
CA ALA A 15 34.98 13.23 0.46
C ALA A 15 34.87 14.66 -0.12
N ASP A 16 34.93 14.79 -1.46
CA ASP A 16 35.04 16.11 -2.12
C ASP A 16 33.67 16.62 -2.61
N LEU A 17 32.69 15.73 -2.82
CA LEU A 17 31.38 16.12 -3.35
C LEU A 17 30.44 16.68 -2.27
N PRO A 18 29.62 17.70 -2.61
CA PRO A 18 28.51 18.13 -1.77
C PRO A 18 27.52 16.98 -1.49
N VAL A 19 26.90 17.00 -0.31
CA VAL A 19 25.92 15.97 0.10
C VAL A 19 24.78 15.84 -0.90
N ASP A 20 24.30 16.95 -1.45
CA ASP A 20 23.19 16.96 -2.41
C ASP A 20 23.57 16.23 -3.72
N ASP A 21 24.82 16.39 -4.19
CA ASP A 21 25.32 15.69 -5.37
C ASP A 21 25.49 14.19 -5.12
N ILE A 22 25.92 13.81 -3.91
CA ILE A 22 25.97 12.40 -3.49
C ILE A 22 24.57 11.82 -3.47
N ASN A 23 23.61 12.50 -2.87
CA ASN A 23 22.21 12.05 -2.82
C ASN A 23 21.60 11.95 -4.23
N ALA A 24 21.89 12.88 -5.12
CA ALA A 24 21.44 12.83 -6.52
C ALA A 24 21.96 11.57 -7.23
N LYS A 25 23.26 11.25 -7.08
CA LYS A 25 23.84 10.03 -7.64
C LYS A 25 23.25 8.75 -7.06
N ILE A 26 23.01 8.72 -5.74
CA ILE A 26 22.34 7.60 -5.09
C ILE A 26 20.93 7.43 -5.63
N ASN A 27 20.12 8.50 -5.71
CA ASN A 27 18.77 8.45 -6.23
C ASN A 27 18.72 7.99 -7.69
N GLU A 28 19.66 8.46 -8.54
CA GLU A 28 19.78 8.00 -9.92
C GLU A 28 20.11 6.50 -10.00
N ALA A 29 21.03 6.02 -9.18
CA ALA A 29 21.45 4.62 -9.16
C ALA A 29 20.37 3.67 -8.63
N PHE A 30 19.51 4.15 -7.71
CA PHE A 30 18.39 3.41 -7.18
C PHE A 30 17.10 3.58 -8.00
N TYR A 31 17.10 4.45 -9.03
CA TYR A 31 15.96 4.55 -9.91
C TYR A 31 15.78 3.25 -10.69
N TYR A 32 14.63 2.62 -10.52
CA TYR A 32 14.28 1.40 -11.21
C TYR A 32 12.79 1.42 -11.59
N ASP A 33 12.51 1.21 -12.86
CA ASP A 33 11.15 1.05 -13.38
C ASP A 33 10.98 -0.39 -13.87
N GLU A 34 10.28 -1.21 -13.08
CA GLU A 34 10.05 -2.63 -13.37
C GLU A 34 9.28 -2.84 -14.68
N TYR A 35 8.32 -1.98 -14.98
CA TYR A 35 7.52 -2.10 -16.21
C TYR A 35 8.37 -1.79 -17.45
N GLU A 36 9.24 -0.79 -17.36
CA GLU A 36 10.17 -0.46 -18.44
C GLU A 36 11.19 -1.58 -18.65
N TRP A 37 11.77 -2.10 -17.57
CA TRP A 37 12.68 -3.23 -17.62
C TRP A 37 11.99 -4.48 -18.20
N GLN A 38 10.77 -4.81 -17.77
CA GLN A 38 9.99 -5.92 -18.27
C GLN A 38 9.76 -5.83 -19.78
N ARG A 39 9.42 -4.62 -20.26
CA ARG A 39 9.18 -4.35 -21.68
C ARG A 39 10.47 -4.48 -22.50
N GLN A 40 11.57 -3.86 -22.03
CA GLN A 40 12.87 -3.92 -22.71
C GLN A 40 13.43 -5.34 -22.76
N SER A 41 13.23 -6.10 -21.70
CA SER A 41 13.64 -7.51 -21.61
C SER A 41 12.67 -8.46 -22.31
N ASN A 42 11.58 -7.95 -22.90
CA ASN A 42 10.53 -8.73 -23.58
C ASN A 42 9.96 -9.86 -22.71
N ILE A 43 9.80 -9.61 -21.40
CA ILE A 43 9.27 -10.58 -20.47
C ILE A 43 7.75 -10.48 -20.44
N ARG A 44 7.07 -11.54 -20.83
CA ARG A 44 5.61 -11.63 -20.88
C ARG A 44 5.08 -12.40 -19.67
N ILE A 45 4.19 -11.80 -18.90
CA ILE A 45 3.47 -12.45 -17.82
C ILE A 45 2.15 -13.00 -18.37
N THR A 46 2.15 -14.30 -18.69
CA THR A 46 1.00 -14.97 -19.33
C THR A 46 0.03 -15.61 -18.32
N TYR A 47 0.18 -15.29 -17.04
CA TYR A 47 -0.70 -15.80 -16.00
C TYR A 47 -2.12 -15.26 -16.19
N LYS A 48 -3.09 -16.19 -16.31
CA LYS A 48 -4.49 -15.84 -16.65
C LYS A 48 -5.21 -14.97 -15.62
N ASP A 49 -4.73 -14.94 -14.39
CA ASP A 49 -5.32 -14.19 -13.27
C ASP A 49 -4.37 -13.07 -12.79
N ASN A 50 -3.59 -12.45 -13.69
CA ASN A 50 -2.56 -11.46 -13.36
C ASN A 50 -3.12 -10.16 -12.74
N ALA A 51 -4.40 -9.82 -12.98
CA ALA A 51 -5.05 -8.69 -12.34
C ALA A 51 -5.78 -9.05 -11.04
N LYS A 52 -5.90 -10.34 -10.71
CA LYS A 52 -6.66 -10.77 -9.51
C LYS A 52 -6.05 -10.19 -8.23
N GLY A 53 -6.86 -9.45 -7.47
CA GLY A 53 -6.46 -8.85 -6.19
C GLY A 53 -5.91 -7.44 -6.30
N ILE A 54 -5.54 -6.94 -7.50
CA ILE A 54 -4.95 -5.60 -7.66
C ILE A 54 -5.90 -4.47 -7.22
N HIS A 55 -7.21 -4.70 -7.22
CA HIS A 55 -8.22 -3.75 -6.73
C HIS A 55 -8.09 -3.42 -5.23
N LYS A 56 -7.35 -4.23 -4.46
CA LYS A 56 -7.05 -3.97 -3.06
C LYS A 56 -6.03 -2.84 -2.91
N VAL A 57 -5.14 -2.72 -3.89
CA VAL A 57 -4.16 -1.63 -4.00
C VAL A 57 -4.78 -0.46 -4.75
N LEU A 58 -5.38 -0.70 -5.91
CA LEU A 58 -6.05 0.32 -6.75
C LEU A 58 -7.50 0.49 -6.31
N TYR A 59 -7.73 1.18 -5.20
CA TYR A 59 -9.03 1.27 -4.54
C TYR A 59 -9.91 2.43 -5.01
N LYS A 60 -9.33 3.45 -5.68
CA LYS A 60 -10.01 4.65 -6.16
C LYS A 60 -10.11 4.66 -7.68
N CYS A 61 -11.33 4.71 -8.21
CA CYS A 61 -11.54 4.79 -9.64
C CYS A 61 -11.08 6.14 -10.21
N PRO A 62 -10.14 6.17 -11.18
CA PRO A 62 -9.66 7.43 -11.73
C PRO A 62 -10.67 8.13 -12.65
N SER A 63 -11.68 7.41 -13.14
CA SER A 63 -12.70 7.94 -14.02
C SER A 63 -13.83 8.65 -13.28
N CYS A 64 -14.37 8.03 -12.21
CA CYS A 64 -15.49 8.59 -11.44
C CYS A 64 -15.14 9.02 -10.02
N MET A 65 -13.90 8.92 -9.62
CA MET A 65 -13.35 9.31 -8.32
C MET A 65 -13.96 8.56 -7.10
N THR A 66 -14.74 7.51 -7.34
CA THR A 66 -15.36 6.72 -6.27
C THR A 66 -14.34 5.76 -5.66
N GLU A 67 -14.28 5.71 -4.34
CA GLU A 67 -13.43 4.81 -3.58
C GLU A 67 -14.15 3.50 -3.21
N TYR A 68 -13.37 2.43 -3.00
CA TYR A 68 -13.80 1.12 -2.51
C TYR A 68 -14.88 0.45 -3.36
N ARG A 69 -14.93 0.78 -4.67
CA ARG A 69 -15.84 0.17 -5.65
C ARG A 69 -15.08 -0.50 -6.79
N MET A 70 -13.80 -0.75 -6.59
CA MET A 70 -13.01 -1.50 -7.54
C MET A 70 -13.13 -3.00 -7.28
N THR A 71 -13.07 -3.78 -8.35
CA THR A 71 -12.94 -5.25 -8.33
C THR A 71 -11.98 -5.68 -9.41
N SER A 72 -11.38 -6.88 -9.29
CA SER A 72 -10.50 -7.40 -10.32
C SER A 72 -10.55 -8.93 -10.39
N TYR A 73 -10.51 -9.44 -11.60
CA TYR A 73 -10.59 -10.87 -11.92
C TYR A 73 -9.94 -11.16 -13.27
N GLY A 74 -9.31 -12.32 -13.41
CA GLY A 74 -8.59 -12.65 -14.64
C GLY A 74 -7.54 -11.58 -14.96
N THR A 75 -7.66 -10.93 -16.12
CA THR A 75 -6.84 -9.79 -16.56
C THR A 75 -7.58 -8.44 -16.41
N THR A 76 -8.79 -8.44 -15.86
CA THR A 76 -9.67 -7.28 -15.84
C THR A 76 -9.69 -6.60 -14.47
N ILE A 77 -9.66 -5.27 -14.50
CA ILE A 77 -9.95 -4.37 -13.38
C ILE A 77 -11.23 -3.62 -13.71
N GLU A 78 -12.17 -3.54 -12.79
CA GLU A 78 -13.49 -2.95 -13.02
C GLU A 78 -13.93 -2.05 -11.87
N CYS A 79 -14.48 -0.89 -12.19
CA CYS A 79 -15.21 -0.08 -11.23
C CYS A 79 -16.69 -0.47 -11.23
N THR A 80 -17.16 -1.03 -10.12
CA THR A 80 -18.59 -1.45 -9.99
C THR A 80 -19.55 -0.29 -9.85
N HIS A 81 -19.07 0.95 -9.67
CA HIS A 81 -19.91 2.15 -9.61
C HIS A 81 -20.19 2.71 -11.00
N CYS A 82 -19.18 2.98 -11.82
CA CYS A 82 -19.36 3.55 -13.16
C CYS A 82 -19.31 2.53 -14.30
N GLY A 83 -18.96 1.27 -14.02
CA GLY A 83 -18.89 0.19 -14.99
C GLY A 83 -17.64 0.20 -15.88
N LYS A 84 -16.74 1.16 -15.69
CA LYS A 84 -15.51 1.24 -16.49
C LYS A 84 -14.57 0.08 -16.21
N LYS A 85 -13.92 -0.43 -17.29
CA LYS A 85 -13.04 -1.60 -17.22
C LYS A 85 -11.70 -1.31 -17.88
N TRP A 86 -10.66 -1.89 -17.28
CA TRP A 86 -9.29 -1.90 -17.82
C TRP A 86 -8.79 -3.33 -17.88
N GLU A 87 -8.01 -3.62 -18.89
CA GLU A 87 -7.24 -4.85 -19.00
C GLU A 87 -5.81 -4.61 -18.52
N LEU A 88 -5.28 -5.50 -17.69
CA LEU A 88 -3.86 -5.59 -17.38
C LEU A 88 -3.21 -6.53 -18.40
N THR A 89 -2.36 -5.98 -19.26
CA THR A 89 -1.70 -6.74 -20.33
C THR A 89 -0.59 -7.63 -19.78
N GLU A 90 -0.06 -8.51 -20.64
CA GLU A 90 1.09 -9.38 -20.32
C GLU A 90 2.38 -8.60 -20.02
N TYR A 91 2.46 -7.33 -20.39
CA TYR A 91 3.58 -6.42 -20.10
C TYR A 91 3.30 -5.47 -18.92
N GLY A 92 2.24 -5.73 -18.12
CA GLY A 92 1.88 -4.90 -16.98
C GLY A 92 1.28 -3.54 -17.35
N GLU A 93 0.93 -3.31 -18.63
CA GLU A 93 0.26 -2.10 -19.06
C GLU A 93 -1.25 -2.19 -18.82
N LEU A 94 -1.87 -1.05 -18.54
CA LEU A 94 -3.32 -0.92 -18.43
C LEU A 94 -3.89 -0.42 -19.77
N LYS A 95 -5.01 -1.03 -20.20
CA LYS A 95 -5.76 -0.60 -21.39
C LYS A 95 -7.25 -0.56 -21.06
N ALA A 96 -7.84 0.63 -21.12
CA ALA A 96 -9.27 0.77 -20.91
C ALA A 96 -10.07 0.23 -22.11
N HIS A 97 -11.18 -0.46 -21.86
CA HIS A 97 -12.01 -1.03 -22.90
C HIS A 97 -12.74 0.04 -23.73
N ASP A 98 -12.96 1.23 -23.20
CA ASP A 98 -13.53 2.39 -23.89
C ASP A 98 -12.52 3.20 -24.69
N GLY A 99 -11.24 2.80 -24.65
CA GLY A 99 -10.14 3.47 -25.35
C GLY A 99 -9.55 4.68 -24.61
N ILE A 100 -10.12 5.09 -23.47
CA ILE A 100 -9.62 6.23 -22.67
C ILE A 100 -8.92 5.67 -21.42
N THR A 101 -7.62 5.49 -21.51
CA THR A 101 -6.79 4.97 -20.41
C THR A 101 -6.17 6.13 -19.64
N GLU A 102 -6.61 6.35 -18.39
CA GLU A 102 -6.13 7.43 -17.54
C GLU A 102 -4.67 7.23 -17.13
N PHE A 103 -4.31 5.99 -16.82
CA PHE A 103 -2.96 5.60 -16.42
C PHE A 103 -2.52 4.38 -17.20
N SER A 104 -1.33 4.44 -17.79
CA SER A 104 -0.81 3.34 -18.63
C SER A 104 -0.34 2.12 -17.84
N ARG A 105 -0.21 2.22 -16.50
CA ARG A 105 0.28 1.14 -15.64
C ARG A 105 -0.16 1.31 -14.19
N PRO A 106 -0.20 0.22 -13.40
CA PRO A 106 -0.66 0.25 -12.01
C PRO A 106 0.11 1.22 -11.11
N SER A 107 1.43 1.36 -11.29
CA SER A 107 2.23 2.28 -10.48
C SER A 107 1.81 3.75 -10.62
N LEU A 108 1.45 4.19 -11.83
CA LEU A 108 0.97 5.55 -12.06
C LEU A 108 -0.41 5.79 -11.45
N TRP A 109 -1.28 4.77 -11.49
CA TRP A 109 -2.58 4.83 -10.81
C TRP A 109 -2.39 4.90 -9.29
N TYR A 110 -1.49 4.10 -8.73
CA TYR A 110 -1.16 4.16 -7.31
C TYR A 110 -0.60 5.52 -6.89
N GLU A 111 0.28 6.16 -7.68
CA GLU A 111 0.76 7.52 -7.41
C GLU A 111 -0.37 8.55 -7.42
N PHE A 112 -1.35 8.41 -8.31
CA PHE A 112 -2.56 9.24 -8.28
C PHE A 112 -3.30 9.07 -6.95
N GLU A 113 -3.50 7.84 -6.47
CA GLU A 113 -4.17 7.59 -5.19
C GLU A 113 -3.41 8.20 -4.00
N ARG A 114 -2.09 8.08 -3.99
CA ARG A 114 -1.22 8.73 -3.00
C ARG A 114 -1.38 10.25 -3.01
N GLU A 115 -1.45 10.85 -4.18
CA GLU A 115 -1.65 12.30 -4.31
C GLU A 115 -3.04 12.74 -3.82
N GLU A 116 -4.07 11.93 -4.04
CA GLU A 116 -5.41 12.20 -3.50
C GLU A 116 -5.43 12.15 -1.96
N VAL A 117 -4.77 11.16 -1.34
CA VAL A 117 -4.61 11.09 0.12
C VAL A 117 -3.79 12.27 0.63
N ARG A 118 -2.73 12.68 -0.07
CA ARG A 118 -1.95 13.88 0.30
C ARG A 118 -2.83 15.12 0.36
N LYS A 119 -3.72 15.32 -0.62
CA LYS A 119 -4.68 16.44 -0.61
C LYS A 119 -5.63 16.38 0.59
N GLU A 120 -6.11 15.19 0.96
CA GLU A 120 -6.94 15.02 2.16
C GLU A 120 -6.17 15.41 3.44
N ILE A 121 -4.89 15.01 3.54
CA ILE A 121 -4.01 15.36 4.66
C ILE A 121 -3.76 16.86 4.71
N GLU A 122 -3.38 17.49 3.60
CA GLU A 122 -3.12 18.92 3.50
C GLU A 122 -4.38 19.76 3.81
N ALA A 123 -5.56 19.28 3.43
CA ALA A 123 -6.84 19.88 3.77
C ALA A 123 -7.31 19.62 5.21
N GLY A 124 -6.61 18.75 5.97
CA GLY A 124 -7.01 18.33 7.32
C GLY A 124 -8.29 17.49 7.36
N THR A 125 -8.64 16.86 6.24
CA THR A 125 -9.87 16.06 6.10
C THR A 125 -9.65 14.55 6.13
N TYR A 126 -8.38 14.12 6.13
CA TYR A 126 -8.05 12.71 6.22
C TYR A 126 -8.55 12.11 7.54
N PHE A 127 -9.34 11.05 7.43
CA PHE A 127 -9.93 10.38 8.59
C PHE A 127 -10.30 8.94 8.25
N PHE A 128 -9.93 8.02 9.12
CA PHE A 128 -10.38 6.63 9.11
C PHE A 128 -10.79 6.20 10.52
N GLU A 129 -11.90 5.50 10.64
CA GLU A 129 -12.32 4.84 11.86
C GLU A 129 -13.13 3.59 11.52
N ASP A 130 -12.77 2.45 12.11
CA ASP A 130 -13.49 1.20 11.92
C ASP A 130 -13.31 0.25 13.11
N GLU A 131 -14.29 -0.64 13.32
CA GLU A 131 -14.12 -1.80 14.17
C GLU A 131 -13.07 -2.73 13.54
N VAL A 132 -12.10 -3.17 14.33
CA VAL A 132 -11.07 -4.10 13.89
C VAL A 132 -11.07 -5.36 14.77
N ILE A 133 -10.75 -6.48 14.14
CA ILE A 133 -10.29 -7.66 14.89
C ILE A 133 -8.81 -7.46 15.19
N VAL A 134 -8.40 -7.75 16.41
CA VAL A 134 -7.03 -7.53 16.90
C VAL A 134 -6.38 -8.86 17.22
N ASP A 135 -5.28 -9.15 16.53
CA ASP A 135 -4.34 -10.22 16.87
C ASP A 135 -3.04 -9.61 17.40
N SER A 136 -2.50 -10.17 18.46
CA SER A 136 -1.20 -9.83 19.03
C SER A 136 -0.18 -10.90 18.64
N LEU A 137 1.06 -10.53 18.38
CA LEU A 137 2.17 -11.44 18.08
C LEU A 137 3.33 -11.22 19.09
N PRO A 138 3.15 -11.53 20.37
CA PRO A 138 4.16 -11.27 21.38
C PRO A 138 5.40 -12.13 21.13
N ASN A 139 6.57 -11.49 21.11
CA ASN A 139 7.87 -12.15 20.95
C ASN A 139 7.97 -13.07 19.69
N SER A 140 7.18 -12.79 18.66
CA SER A 140 7.16 -13.57 17.38
C SER A 140 6.89 -15.07 17.56
N ARG A 141 6.22 -15.49 18.63
CA ARG A 141 6.01 -16.92 18.95
C ARG A 141 4.68 -17.51 18.50
N GLY A 142 3.72 -16.67 18.19
CA GLY A 142 2.41 -17.11 17.73
C GLY A 142 1.35 -16.04 17.97
N PHE A 143 0.32 -16.07 17.13
CA PHE A 143 -0.78 -15.12 17.22
C PHE A 143 -1.71 -15.44 18.39
N ILE A 144 -2.10 -14.41 19.10
CA ILE A 144 -3.12 -14.44 20.16
C ILE A 144 -4.26 -13.52 19.72
N ARG A 145 -5.48 -14.07 19.52
CA ARG A 145 -6.66 -13.29 19.24
C ARG A 145 -7.10 -12.54 20.49
N LEU A 146 -6.95 -11.22 20.51
CA LEU A 146 -7.38 -10.38 21.64
C LEU A 146 -8.88 -10.07 21.59
N GLY A 147 -9.45 -9.94 20.40
CA GLY A 147 -10.87 -9.65 20.22
C GLY A 147 -11.10 -8.45 19.30
N LYS A 148 -12.16 -7.67 19.60
CA LYS A 148 -12.55 -6.51 18.82
C LYS A 148 -12.05 -5.22 19.48
N GLY A 149 -11.59 -4.31 18.65
CA GLY A 149 -11.21 -2.95 19.03
C GLY A 149 -11.74 -1.92 18.06
N MET A 150 -11.56 -0.66 18.36
CA MET A 150 -11.83 0.47 17.50
C MET A 150 -10.50 1.08 17.07
N LEU A 151 -10.22 1.05 15.79
CA LEU A 151 -9.06 1.69 15.19
C LEU A 151 -9.46 3.03 14.59
N ARG A 152 -8.71 4.06 14.92
CA ARG A 152 -8.79 5.38 14.33
C ARG A 152 -7.44 5.80 13.77
N HIS A 153 -7.42 6.39 12.58
CA HIS A 153 -6.25 7.03 11.98
C HIS A 153 -6.65 8.40 11.44
N ASP A 154 -5.98 9.43 11.92
CA ASP A 154 -6.19 10.81 11.50
C ASP A 154 -4.87 11.61 11.58
N MET A 155 -4.95 12.93 11.51
CA MET A 155 -3.79 13.82 11.59
C MET A 155 -2.95 13.67 12.87
N ASN A 156 -3.48 13.01 13.91
CA ASN A 156 -2.77 12.72 15.16
C ASN A 156 -2.15 11.30 15.18
N GLY A 157 -2.21 10.58 14.06
CA GLY A 157 -1.71 9.22 13.93
C GLY A 157 -2.75 8.15 14.31
N PHE A 158 -2.27 6.98 14.73
CA PHE A 158 -3.12 5.85 15.05
C PHE A 158 -3.53 5.84 16.52
N THR A 159 -4.81 5.49 16.75
CA THR A 159 -5.32 5.15 18.09
C THR A 159 -6.12 3.86 17.97
N LEU A 160 -5.70 2.83 18.73
CA LEU A 160 -6.44 1.58 18.89
C LEU A 160 -6.98 1.53 20.31
N LYS A 161 -8.28 1.30 20.48
CA LYS A 161 -8.95 1.10 21.78
C LYS A 161 -9.72 -0.20 21.78
N GLY A 162 -9.72 -0.90 22.92
CA GLY A 162 -10.46 -2.13 23.10
C GLY A 162 -10.58 -2.51 24.56
N THR A 163 -11.29 -3.62 24.82
CA THR A 163 -11.32 -4.27 26.13
C THR A 163 -10.91 -5.72 25.90
N PHE A 164 -9.75 -6.09 26.42
CA PHE A 164 -9.18 -7.42 26.24
C PHE A 164 -9.02 -8.08 27.62
N ASP A 165 -9.52 -9.30 27.76
CA ASP A 165 -9.54 -10.03 29.04
C ASP A 165 -10.14 -9.23 30.23
N GLY A 166 -11.10 -8.33 29.94
CA GLY A 166 -11.75 -7.46 30.89
C GLY A 166 -11.00 -6.17 31.25
N GLU A 167 -9.80 -5.97 30.68
CA GLU A 167 -8.99 -4.77 30.89
C GLU A 167 -9.11 -3.80 29.74
N GLN A 168 -9.15 -2.50 30.06
CA GLN A 168 -9.12 -1.43 29.04
C GLN A 168 -7.75 -1.35 28.41
N PHE A 169 -7.71 -1.31 27.08
CA PHE A 169 -6.50 -1.21 26.29
C PHE A 169 -6.55 0.03 25.41
N GLU A 170 -5.47 0.78 25.39
CA GLU A 170 -5.26 1.89 24.45
C GLU A 170 -3.81 1.86 23.94
N LEU A 171 -3.65 1.85 22.61
CA LEU A 171 -2.38 2.04 21.93
C LEU A 171 -2.46 3.30 21.07
N ARG A 172 -1.47 4.18 21.20
CA ARG A 172 -1.31 5.36 20.34
C ARG A 172 0.01 5.33 19.60
N LYS A 173 -0.02 5.74 18.35
CA LYS A 173 1.14 5.93 17.49
C LYS A 173 1.04 7.32 16.85
N GLU A 174 1.87 8.23 17.32
CA GLU A 174 1.96 9.57 16.74
C GLU A 174 2.59 9.53 15.33
N PRO A 175 2.28 10.48 14.44
CA PRO A 175 2.72 10.45 13.04
C PRO A 175 4.22 10.27 12.84
N LEU A 176 5.05 10.90 13.69
CA LEU A 176 6.51 10.84 13.59
C LEU A 176 7.14 9.64 14.31
N THR A 177 6.35 8.81 14.99
CA THR A 177 6.85 7.61 15.69
C THR A 177 6.89 6.37 14.81
N MET A 178 6.33 6.46 13.61
CA MET A 178 6.32 5.39 12.60
C MET A 178 6.85 5.93 11.28
N TYR A 179 7.86 5.29 10.74
CA TYR A 179 8.39 5.62 9.41
C TYR A 179 7.48 5.11 8.29
N SER A 180 6.86 3.97 8.50
CA SER A 180 5.89 3.35 7.58
C SER A 180 4.90 2.51 8.37
N CYS A 181 3.70 2.33 7.80
CA CYS A 181 2.73 1.35 8.26
C CYS A 181 2.86 0.12 7.37
N HIS A 182 3.06 -1.05 7.98
CA HIS A 182 3.09 -2.29 7.25
C HIS A 182 1.67 -2.77 6.98
N ILE A 183 1.45 -3.30 5.77
CA ILE A 183 0.15 -3.81 5.34
C ILE A 183 0.28 -5.22 4.79
N GLU A 184 -0.74 -6.05 5.03
CA GLU A 184 -0.83 -7.40 4.53
C GLU A 184 -2.19 -7.66 3.88
N PHE A 185 -2.20 -8.40 2.77
CA PHE A 185 -3.42 -8.79 2.07
C PHE A 185 -3.73 -10.26 2.31
N ASP A 186 -5.01 -10.58 2.57
CA ASP A 186 -5.50 -11.95 2.84
C ASP A 186 -4.69 -12.68 3.93
N TYR A 187 -4.21 -11.92 4.92
CA TYR A 187 -3.28 -12.42 5.91
C TYR A 187 -3.94 -13.35 6.92
N ASN A 188 -3.24 -14.42 7.28
CA ASN A 188 -3.62 -15.40 8.29
C ASN A 188 -5.07 -15.91 8.16
N LYS A 189 -5.61 -15.96 6.93
CA LYS A 189 -7.02 -16.34 6.63
C LYS A 189 -8.06 -15.46 7.31
N THR A 190 -7.68 -14.32 7.86
CA THR A 190 -8.58 -13.38 8.54
C THR A 190 -8.99 -12.23 7.60
N GLY A 191 -8.09 -11.79 6.74
CA GLY A 191 -8.35 -10.72 5.77
C GLY A 191 -7.18 -9.78 5.59
N ASP A 192 -7.44 -8.60 5.04
CA ASP A 192 -6.46 -7.56 4.88
C ASP A 192 -6.23 -6.86 6.22
N CYS A 193 -4.99 -6.54 6.57
CA CYS A 193 -4.67 -5.89 7.83
C CYS A 193 -3.54 -4.88 7.71
N ILE A 194 -3.46 -4.03 8.71
CA ILE A 194 -2.26 -3.25 9.02
C ILE A 194 -1.64 -3.79 10.29
N ASP A 195 -0.34 -3.58 10.50
CA ASP A 195 0.27 -3.87 11.77
C ASP A 195 0.82 -2.61 12.47
N LEU A 196 0.68 -2.60 13.78
CA LEU A 196 1.23 -1.57 14.66
C LEU A 196 2.19 -2.23 15.66
N SER A 197 3.48 -2.00 15.48
CA SER A 197 4.52 -2.56 16.34
C SER A 197 4.84 -1.67 17.53
N THR A 198 5.10 -2.30 18.68
CA THR A 198 5.69 -1.71 19.88
C THR A 198 7.06 -2.32 20.14
N LEU A 199 7.70 -1.97 21.25
CA LEU A 199 8.95 -2.59 21.65
C LEU A 199 8.80 -4.07 22.06
N SER A 200 7.61 -4.49 22.48
CA SER A 200 7.34 -5.83 23.04
C SER A 200 6.33 -6.65 22.25
N ASP A 201 5.59 -6.04 21.34
CA ASP A 201 4.49 -6.70 20.65
C ASP A 201 4.21 -6.08 19.27
N THR A 202 3.56 -6.84 18.39
CA THR A 202 3.00 -6.37 17.13
C THR A 202 1.52 -6.72 17.08
N TYR A 203 0.70 -5.72 16.84
CA TYR A 203 -0.75 -5.85 16.73
C TYR A 203 -1.17 -5.86 15.28
N TYR A 204 -1.80 -6.94 14.83
CA TYR A 204 -2.38 -7.08 13.50
C TYR A 204 -3.86 -6.69 13.57
N LEU A 205 -4.23 -5.68 12.82
CA LEU A 205 -5.52 -5.01 12.89
C LEU A 205 -6.27 -5.24 11.59
N TYR A 206 -7.35 -6.03 11.67
CA TYR A 206 -8.17 -6.42 10.52
C TYR A 206 -9.46 -5.58 10.50
N PRO A 207 -9.57 -4.54 9.68
CA PRO A 207 -10.81 -3.75 9.57
C PRO A 207 -12.00 -4.61 9.14
N GLN A 208 -13.18 -4.34 9.70
CA GLN A 208 -14.39 -5.14 9.50
C GLN A 208 -15.42 -4.45 8.62
N GLY A 209 -15.25 -3.18 8.33
CA GLY A 209 -16.12 -2.41 7.45
C GLY A 209 -16.05 -2.87 6.00
N GLN A 210 -17.05 -2.50 5.21
CA GLN A 210 -17.09 -2.79 3.78
C GLN A 210 -16.50 -1.68 2.90
N ARG A 211 -16.09 -0.58 3.50
CA ARG A 211 -15.61 0.63 2.81
C ARG A 211 -14.25 1.05 3.35
N PHE A 212 -13.27 0.24 3.06
CA PHE A 212 -11.90 0.53 3.44
C PHE A 212 -10.92 -0.05 2.42
N SER A 213 -9.71 0.44 2.46
CA SER A 213 -8.53 -0.20 1.88
C SER A 213 -7.38 0.00 2.84
N VAL A 214 -6.68 -1.09 3.18
CA VAL A 214 -5.44 -1.00 3.99
C VAL A 214 -4.35 -0.19 3.28
N THR A 215 -4.46 -0.08 1.95
CA THR A 215 -3.56 0.77 1.13
C THR A 215 -3.80 2.26 1.38
N LYS A 216 -5.04 2.66 1.70
CA LYS A 216 -5.37 4.07 2.02
C LYS A 216 -5.04 4.42 3.48
N ILE A 217 -5.19 3.45 4.39
CA ILE A 217 -4.99 3.63 5.83
C ILE A 217 -3.52 3.86 6.14
#